data_d7b9331668f8f71726586e46edae2e11
#
_entry.id   d7b9331668f8f71726586e46edae2e11
#
_cell.length_a   1.000
_cell.length_b   1.000
_cell.length_c   1.000
_cell.angle_alpha   90.00
_cell.angle_beta   90.00
_cell.angle_gamma   90.00
#
_symmetry.space_group_name_H-M   'P 1'
#
loop_
_entity.id
_entity.type
_entity.pdbx_description
1 polymer ?
#
loop_
_entity_poly.entity_id
_entity_poly.type
_entity_poly.pdbx_seq_one_letter_code
_entity_poly.pdbx_strand_id
1 'polypeptide(L)'
;MENDRKTQIIKTAVKRFAKHGPGKTTLDEIARDLRIGKATIYHYFESKEALFYRAIEWESEQYIEEISLIFDNEVLTLKEKFIAYFRCKEGIKNKYKLLYELFLLLMDDESFQKEREILKTLLGKEELIIEMVLNPFFRKKAEKIIPSLPMMVVYASWGWSFGTKLKQIANSDEQVLQNEMLELLIQNILPD
;
A
#
# COMPACT_ATOMS: atom_id res chain seq x y z
N MET A 1 -22.90 9.74 -13.11
CA MET A 1 -22.25 9.79 -14.46
C MET A 1 -20.92 10.55 -14.45
N GLU A 2 -20.85 11.78 -13.91
CA GLU A 2 -19.61 12.57 -13.90
C GLU A 2 -18.51 11.98 -12.99
N ASN A 3 -18.88 11.56 -11.79
CA ASN A 3 -17.96 10.91 -10.84
C ASN A 3 -17.42 9.56 -11.37
N ASP A 4 -18.23 8.84 -12.14
CA ASP A 4 -17.84 7.57 -12.76
C ASP A 4 -16.76 7.77 -13.84
N ARG A 5 -16.89 8.83 -14.68
CA ARG A 5 -15.90 9.16 -15.71
C ARG A 5 -14.55 9.56 -15.11
N LYS A 6 -14.56 10.39 -14.08
CA LYS A 6 -13.34 10.78 -13.34
C LYS A 6 -12.63 9.55 -12.80
N THR A 7 -13.37 8.63 -12.17
CA THR A 7 -12.82 7.38 -11.62
C THR A 7 -12.24 6.47 -12.72
N GLN A 8 -12.88 6.36 -13.88
CA GLN A 8 -12.35 5.60 -15.03
C GLN A 8 -11.02 6.17 -15.52
N ILE A 9 -10.89 7.50 -15.60
CA ILE A 9 -9.63 8.17 -15.97
C ILE A 9 -8.53 7.83 -14.95
N ILE A 10 -8.82 7.94 -13.65
CA ILE A 10 -7.87 7.62 -12.58
C ILE A 10 -7.42 6.15 -12.67
N LYS A 11 -8.34 5.21 -12.76
CA LYS A 11 -8.03 3.77 -12.86
C LYS A 11 -7.15 3.43 -14.07
N THR A 12 -7.40 4.09 -15.20
CA THR A 12 -6.58 3.91 -16.41
C THR A 12 -5.20 4.55 -16.24
N ALA A 13 -5.13 5.73 -15.62
CA ALA A 13 -3.88 6.41 -15.30
C ALA A 13 -3.02 5.57 -14.34
N VAL A 14 -3.60 4.98 -13.28
CA VAL A 14 -2.90 4.04 -12.37
C VAL A 14 -2.21 2.93 -13.16
N LYS A 15 -2.92 2.26 -14.06
CA LYS A 15 -2.37 1.17 -14.88
C LYS A 15 -1.21 1.64 -15.78
N ARG A 16 -1.36 2.81 -16.40
CA ARG A 16 -0.35 3.37 -17.30
C ARG A 16 0.89 3.82 -16.52
N PHE A 17 0.72 4.58 -15.45
CA PHE A 17 1.82 5.04 -14.61
C PHE A 17 2.57 3.87 -13.94
N ALA A 18 1.84 2.87 -13.46
CA ALA A 18 2.46 1.66 -12.89
C ALA A 18 3.27 0.85 -13.91
N LYS A 19 2.89 0.88 -15.20
CA LYS A 19 3.56 0.11 -16.25
C LYS A 19 4.76 0.84 -16.86
N HIS A 20 4.62 2.14 -17.08
CA HIS A 20 5.56 2.92 -17.90
C HIS A 20 6.25 4.05 -17.13
N GLY A 21 5.82 4.33 -15.90
CA GLY A 21 6.25 5.50 -15.12
C GLY A 21 5.61 6.81 -15.59
N PRO A 22 5.65 7.87 -14.77
CA PRO A 22 5.06 9.17 -15.12
C PRO A 22 5.79 9.86 -16.28
N GLY A 23 7.10 9.69 -16.40
CA GLY A 23 7.90 10.32 -17.48
C GLY A 23 7.54 9.83 -18.88
N LYS A 24 7.25 8.53 -19.02
CA LYS A 24 6.96 7.91 -20.34
C LYS A 24 5.46 7.85 -20.65
N THR A 25 4.57 8.08 -19.70
CA THR A 25 3.13 8.10 -19.90
C THR A 25 2.65 9.46 -20.41
N THR A 26 1.79 9.47 -21.44
CA THR A 26 1.15 10.68 -21.97
C THR A 26 -0.35 10.67 -21.74
N LEU A 27 -0.97 11.86 -21.66
CA LEU A 27 -2.44 11.98 -21.57
C LEU A 27 -3.14 11.48 -22.83
N ASP A 28 -2.48 11.55 -24.00
CA ASP A 28 -3.02 11.04 -25.26
C ASP A 28 -3.18 9.50 -25.24
N GLU A 29 -2.24 8.79 -24.61
CA GLU A 29 -2.31 7.34 -24.46
C GLU A 29 -3.44 6.94 -23.50
N ILE A 30 -3.59 7.67 -22.38
CA ILE A 30 -4.68 7.45 -21.43
C ILE A 30 -6.04 7.70 -22.09
N ALA A 31 -6.14 8.79 -22.86
CA ALA A 31 -7.35 9.15 -23.62
C ALA A 31 -7.71 8.08 -24.65
N ARG A 32 -6.70 7.54 -25.37
CA ARG A 32 -6.87 6.48 -26.36
C ARG A 32 -7.37 5.19 -25.73
N ASP A 33 -6.83 4.78 -24.58
CA ASP A 33 -7.28 3.58 -23.86
C ASP A 33 -8.74 3.67 -23.44
N LEU A 34 -9.19 4.88 -23.12
CA LEU A 34 -10.58 5.15 -22.72
C LEU A 34 -11.50 5.47 -23.89
N ARG A 35 -10.97 5.59 -25.10
CA ARG A 35 -11.70 6.04 -26.29
C ARG A 35 -12.40 7.39 -26.10
N ILE A 36 -11.70 8.35 -25.49
CA ILE A 36 -12.16 9.72 -25.25
C ILE A 36 -11.18 10.73 -25.85
N GLY A 37 -11.63 11.98 -25.97
CA GLY A 37 -10.75 13.10 -26.36
C GLY A 37 -9.83 13.50 -25.18
N LYS A 38 -8.60 13.94 -25.47
CA LYS A 38 -7.66 14.50 -24.48
C LYS A 38 -8.28 15.69 -23.71
N ALA A 39 -9.11 16.51 -24.39
CA ALA A 39 -9.84 17.59 -23.77
C ALA A 39 -10.74 17.12 -22.61
N THR A 40 -11.29 15.91 -22.70
CA THR A 40 -12.07 15.32 -21.62
C THR A 40 -11.23 15.08 -20.36
N ILE A 41 -9.95 14.69 -20.52
CA ILE A 41 -9.05 14.51 -19.36
C ILE A 41 -8.76 15.88 -18.74
N TYR A 42 -8.47 16.91 -19.55
CA TYR A 42 -8.22 18.26 -19.05
C TYR A 42 -9.44 18.92 -18.37
N HIS A 43 -10.65 18.46 -18.69
CA HIS A 43 -11.84 18.89 -17.96
C HIS A 43 -11.82 18.46 -16.48
N TYR A 44 -11.17 17.32 -16.15
CA TYR A 44 -11.11 16.78 -14.78
C TYR A 44 -9.77 17.05 -14.08
N PHE A 45 -8.68 17.18 -14.83
CA PHE A 45 -7.33 17.30 -14.31
C PHE A 45 -6.55 18.35 -15.07
N GLU A 46 -6.06 19.37 -14.39
CA GLU A 46 -5.34 20.51 -14.98
C GLU A 46 -4.02 20.13 -15.64
N SER A 47 -3.40 19.04 -15.22
CA SER A 47 -2.11 18.57 -15.76
C SER A 47 -1.95 17.04 -15.65
N LYS A 48 -0.92 16.50 -16.31
CA LYS A 48 -0.51 15.10 -16.16
C LYS A 48 -0.05 14.82 -14.74
N GLU A 49 0.65 15.75 -14.14
CA GLU A 49 1.15 15.68 -12.77
C GLU A 49 -0.01 15.62 -11.76
N ALA A 50 -1.05 16.45 -11.93
CA ALA A 50 -2.25 16.41 -11.10
C ALA A 50 -2.96 15.06 -11.20
N LEU A 51 -3.06 14.50 -12.41
CA LEU A 51 -3.61 13.15 -12.61
C LEU A 51 -2.72 12.06 -11.97
N PHE A 52 -1.39 12.20 -12.04
CA PHE A 52 -0.45 11.27 -11.44
C PHE A 52 -0.59 11.23 -9.92
N TYR A 53 -0.61 12.40 -9.26
CA TYR A 53 -0.81 12.46 -7.80
C TYR A 53 -2.17 11.89 -7.39
N ARG A 54 -3.22 12.21 -8.13
CA ARG A 54 -4.55 11.65 -7.83
C ARG A 54 -4.60 10.12 -8.06
N ALA A 55 -3.83 9.61 -9.01
CA ALA A 55 -3.70 8.16 -9.22
C ALA A 55 -3.02 7.46 -8.03
N ILE A 56 -1.96 8.05 -7.49
CA ILE A 56 -1.27 7.52 -6.28
C ILE A 56 -2.22 7.59 -5.07
N GLU A 57 -2.88 8.72 -4.85
CA GLU A 57 -3.84 8.87 -3.74
C GLU A 57 -4.96 7.84 -3.83
N TRP A 58 -5.51 7.63 -5.03
CA TRP A 58 -6.58 6.65 -5.25
C TRP A 58 -6.11 5.23 -4.94
N GLU A 59 -4.93 4.83 -5.41
CA GLU A 59 -4.39 3.48 -5.12
C GLU A 59 -4.09 3.33 -3.62
N SER A 60 -3.60 4.39 -2.96
CA SER A 60 -3.40 4.45 -1.51
C SER A 60 -4.71 4.29 -0.73
N GLU A 61 -5.80 4.94 -1.18
CA GLU A 61 -7.13 4.80 -0.59
C GLU A 61 -7.62 3.35 -0.67
N GLN A 62 -7.47 2.71 -1.85
CA GLN A 62 -7.87 1.31 -2.04
C GLN A 62 -7.05 0.34 -1.16
N TYR A 63 -5.76 0.61 -1.00
CA TYR A 63 -4.88 -0.16 -0.15
C TYR A 63 -5.26 -0.04 1.34
N ILE A 64 -5.52 1.18 1.83
CA ILE A 64 -5.96 1.42 3.21
C ILE A 64 -7.33 0.80 3.47
N GLU A 65 -8.26 0.85 2.52
CA GLU A 65 -9.57 0.20 2.61
C GLU A 65 -9.42 -1.33 2.78
N GLU A 66 -8.53 -1.96 2.00
CA GLU A 66 -8.27 -3.40 2.15
C GLU A 66 -7.71 -3.75 3.54
N ILE A 67 -6.76 -2.95 4.06
CA ILE A 67 -6.21 -3.18 5.40
C ILE A 67 -7.29 -3.01 6.47
N SER A 68 -8.12 -1.97 6.35
CA SER A 68 -9.24 -1.76 7.28
C SER A 68 -10.17 -2.97 7.28
N LEU A 69 -10.55 -3.50 6.12
CA LEU A 69 -11.40 -4.68 6.00
C LEU A 69 -10.80 -5.94 6.64
N ILE A 70 -9.47 -6.11 6.58
CA ILE A 70 -8.77 -7.21 7.26
C ILE A 70 -8.96 -7.10 8.77
N PHE A 71 -8.73 -5.91 9.34
CA PHE A 71 -8.80 -5.70 10.77
C PHE A 71 -10.23 -5.59 11.32
N ASP A 72 -11.19 -5.17 10.50
CA ASP A 72 -12.62 -5.13 10.85
C ASP A 72 -13.30 -6.49 10.76
N ASN A 73 -12.64 -7.51 10.23
CA ASN A 73 -13.21 -8.85 10.10
C ASN A 73 -13.38 -9.52 11.48
N GLU A 74 -14.62 -9.60 11.96
CA GLU A 74 -14.96 -10.16 13.28
C GLU A 74 -14.78 -11.68 13.39
N VAL A 75 -14.68 -12.39 12.26
CA VAL A 75 -14.51 -13.85 12.22
C VAL A 75 -13.07 -14.25 12.54
N LEU A 76 -12.09 -13.41 12.19
CA LEU A 76 -10.68 -13.68 12.38
C LEU A 76 -10.22 -13.34 13.80
N THR A 77 -9.41 -14.20 14.39
CA THR A 77 -8.64 -13.90 15.60
C THR A 77 -7.62 -12.78 15.31
N LEU A 78 -7.14 -12.12 16.35
CA LEU A 78 -6.13 -11.07 16.20
C LEU A 78 -4.87 -11.58 15.48
N LYS A 79 -4.41 -12.78 15.83
CA LYS A 79 -3.28 -13.44 15.14
C LYS A 79 -3.55 -13.63 13.64
N GLU A 80 -4.73 -14.13 13.27
CA GLU A 80 -5.12 -14.34 11.88
C GLU A 80 -5.22 -13.03 11.10
N LYS A 81 -5.68 -11.94 11.73
CA LYS A 81 -5.71 -10.60 11.15
C LYS A 81 -4.30 -10.13 10.80
N PHE A 82 -3.33 -10.28 11.71
CA PHE A 82 -1.94 -9.92 11.43
C PHE A 82 -1.32 -10.81 10.35
N ILE A 83 -1.61 -12.11 10.34
CA ILE A 83 -1.19 -12.99 9.24
C ILE A 83 -1.74 -12.50 7.89
N ALA A 84 -3.04 -12.18 7.83
CA ALA A 84 -3.68 -11.65 6.62
C ALA A 84 -3.07 -10.31 6.18
N TYR A 85 -2.76 -9.42 7.12
CA TYR A 85 -2.12 -8.14 6.88
C TYR A 85 -0.72 -8.31 6.25
N PHE A 86 0.14 -9.16 6.80
CA PHE A 86 1.46 -9.44 6.22
C PHE A 86 1.36 -10.12 4.85
N ARG A 87 0.38 -11.01 4.64
CA ARG A 87 0.12 -11.62 3.32
C ARG A 87 -0.38 -10.60 2.30
N CYS A 88 -1.19 -9.62 2.72
CA CYS A 88 -1.57 -8.49 1.85
C CYS A 88 -0.31 -7.76 1.32
N LYS A 89 0.72 -7.59 2.16
CA LYS A 89 2.00 -7.00 1.76
C LYS A 89 2.78 -7.85 0.74
N GLU A 90 2.69 -9.15 0.78
CA GLU A 90 3.29 -10.03 -0.24
C GLU A 90 2.69 -9.77 -1.63
N GLY A 91 1.40 -9.52 -1.67
CA GLY A 91 0.66 -9.23 -2.91
C GLY A 91 0.79 -7.81 -3.45
N ILE A 92 1.35 -6.87 -2.67
CA ILE A 92 1.32 -5.43 -2.96
C ILE A 92 1.94 -5.07 -4.31
N LYS A 93 3.05 -5.73 -4.68
CA LYS A 93 3.77 -5.54 -5.95
C LYS A 93 2.87 -5.78 -7.17
N ASN A 94 1.92 -6.68 -7.07
CA ASN A 94 1.02 -7.03 -8.17
C ASN A 94 -0.29 -6.26 -8.12
N LYS A 95 -0.84 -6.05 -6.92
CA LYS A 95 -2.17 -5.46 -6.71
C LYS A 95 -2.12 -3.92 -6.67
N TYR A 96 -1.12 -3.36 -6.02
CA TYR A 96 -0.90 -1.91 -5.82
C TYR A 96 0.45 -1.49 -6.42
N LYS A 97 0.57 -1.76 -7.71
CA LYS A 97 1.86 -1.67 -8.41
C LYS A 97 2.41 -0.26 -8.44
N LEU A 98 1.56 0.76 -8.65
CA LEU A 98 2.00 2.15 -8.70
C LEU A 98 2.56 2.58 -7.34
N LEU A 99 1.88 2.23 -6.26
CA LEU A 99 2.31 2.51 -4.90
C LEU A 99 3.63 1.80 -4.57
N TYR A 100 3.77 0.52 -4.95
CA TYR A 100 4.99 -0.24 -4.74
C TYR A 100 6.20 0.33 -5.48
N GLU A 101 6.05 0.68 -6.76
CA GLU A 101 7.11 1.31 -7.57
C GLU A 101 7.49 2.70 -7.01
N LEU A 102 6.51 3.43 -6.47
CA LEU A 102 6.76 4.72 -5.84
C LEU A 102 7.62 4.57 -4.57
N PHE A 103 7.33 3.58 -3.71
CA PHE A 103 8.17 3.29 -2.55
C PHE A 103 9.61 2.98 -2.95
N LEU A 104 9.81 2.16 -3.98
CA LEU A 104 11.15 1.85 -4.48
C LEU A 104 11.89 3.09 -5.00
N LEU A 105 11.20 3.94 -5.75
CA LEU A 105 11.77 5.19 -6.25
C LEU A 105 12.24 6.09 -5.12
N LEU A 106 11.44 6.23 -4.07
CA LEU A 106 11.74 7.13 -2.95
C LEU A 106 12.79 6.60 -1.97
N MET A 107 13.16 5.31 -2.06
CA MET A 107 14.32 4.78 -1.33
C MET A 107 15.64 5.29 -1.89
N ASP A 108 15.70 5.57 -3.19
CA ASP A 108 16.94 5.92 -3.88
C ASP A 108 17.07 7.44 -4.15
N ASP A 109 15.97 8.21 -4.11
CA ASP A 109 15.98 9.62 -4.52
C ASP A 109 15.17 10.51 -3.55
N GLU A 110 15.82 11.51 -2.96
CA GLU A 110 15.22 12.44 -2.02
C GLU A 110 14.51 13.63 -2.68
N SER A 111 14.61 13.79 -4.00
CA SER A 111 14.09 14.96 -4.73
C SER A 111 12.55 15.02 -4.82
N PHE A 112 11.84 13.92 -4.60
CA PHE A 112 10.39 13.78 -4.76
C PHE A 112 9.62 14.13 -3.49
N GLN A 113 9.58 15.42 -3.11
CA GLN A 113 8.97 15.86 -1.84
C GLN A 113 7.46 15.60 -1.77
N LYS A 114 6.72 15.86 -2.85
CA LYS A 114 5.26 15.69 -2.87
C LYS A 114 4.85 14.23 -2.78
N GLU A 115 5.56 13.37 -3.47
CA GLU A 115 5.39 11.93 -3.41
C GLU A 115 5.69 11.39 -2.00
N ARG A 116 6.73 11.91 -1.35
CA ARG A 116 7.07 11.58 0.05
C ARG A 116 5.95 11.95 1.01
N GLU A 117 5.33 13.13 0.86
CA GLU A 117 4.21 13.53 1.72
C GLU A 117 2.98 12.64 1.53
N ILE A 118 2.70 12.18 0.30
CA ILE A 118 1.63 11.21 0.05
C ILE A 118 1.91 9.88 0.76
N LEU A 119 3.14 9.34 0.63
CA LEU A 119 3.51 8.10 1.31
C LEU A 119 3.57 8.24 2.83
N LYS A 120 4.04 9.37 3.35
CA LYS A 120 4.02 9.68 4.79
C LYS A 120 2.58 9.67 5.32
N THR A 121 1.65 10.28 4.58
CA THR A 121 0.23 10.25 4.92
C THR A 121 -0.33 8.82 4.91
N LEU A 122 0.05 8.01 3.93
CA LEU A 122 -0.33 6.61 3.84
C LEU A 122 0.17 5.81 5.06
N LEU A 123 1.47 5.91 5.38
CA LEU A 123 2.07 5.22 6.51
C LEU A 123 1.43 5.63 7.84
N GLY A 124 1.12 6.93 8.01
CA GLY A 124 0.41 7.41 9.20
C GLY A 124 -1.01 6.86 9.33
N LYS A 125 -1.75 6.72 8.23
CA LYS A 125 -3.08 6.07 8.24
C LYS A 125 -2.98 4.59 8.62
N GLU A 126 -1.99 3.90 8.07
CA GLU A 126 -1.72 2.50 8.37
C GLU A 126 -1.33 2.31 9.85
N GLU A 127 -0.46 3.18 10.37
CA GLU A 127 -0.08 3.21 11.78
C GLU A 127 -1.30 3.37 12.70
N LEU A 128 -2.21 4.29 12.39
CA LEU A 128 -3.43 4.51 13.15
C LEU A 128 -4.32 3.26 13.20
N ILE A 129 -4.46 2.53 12.09
CA ILE A 129 -5.21 1.27 12.06
C ILE A 129 -4.56 0.25 13.01
N ILE A 130 -3.25 0.07 12.93
CA ILE A 130 -2.52 -0.86 13.79
C ILE A 130 -2.63 -0.46 15.26
N GLU A 131 -2.52 0.84 15.57
CA GLU A 131 -2.69 1.36 16.93
C GLU A 131 -4.09 1.08 17.47
N MET A 132 -5.13 1.33 16.69
CA MET A 132 -6.53 1.06 17.09
C MET A 132 -6.77 -0.42 17.39
N VAL A 133 -6.09 -1.31 16.70
CA VAL A 133 -6.19 -2.77 16.90
C VAL A 133 -5.40 -3.23 18.12
N LEU A 134 -4.19 -2.73 18.33
CA LEU A 134 -3.30 -3.15 19.41
C LEU A 134 -3.70 -2.56 20.77
N ASN A 135 -4.16 -1.32 20.82
CA ASN A 135 -4.51 -0.64 22.07
C ASN A 135 -5.52 -1.40 22.95
N PRO A 136 -6.67 -1.90 22.41
CA PRO A 136 -7.61 -2.70 23.20
C PRO A 136 -7.01 -4.00 23.73
N PHE A 137 -6.15 -4.65 22.92
CA PHE A 137 -5.48 -5.89 23.29
C PHE A 137 -4.54 -5.70 24.50
N PHE A 138 -3.65 -4.71 24.46
CA PHE A 138 -2.73 -4.42 25.56
C PHE A 138 -3.45 -3.90 26.82
N ARG A 139 -4.48 -3.07 26.65
CA ARG A 139 -5.32 -2.62 27.80
C ARG A 139 -5.98 -3.79 28.51
N LYS A 140 -6.45 -4.80 27.78
CA LYS A 140 -7.09 -5.99 28.34
C LYS A 140 -6.11 -6.82 29.17
N LYS A 141 -4.83 -6.85 28.79
CA LYS A 141 -3.76 -7.53 29.52
C LYS A 141 -3.14 -6.68 30.64
N ALA A 142 -3.60 -5.45 30.85
CA ALA A 142 -3.00 -4.46 31.76
C ALA A 142 -1.52 -4.13 31.44
N GLU A 143 -1.12 -4.35 30.22
CA GLU A 143 0.23 -4.05 29.71
C GLU A 143 0.23 -2.70 29.00
N LYS A 144 1.37 -1.98 29.08
CA LYS A 144 1.57 -0.75 28.32
C LYS A 144 2.08 -1.11 26.92
N ILE A 145 1.35 -0.64 25.90
CA ILE A 145 1.87 -0.66 24.54
C ILE A 145 3.14 0.21 24.46
N ILE A 146 4.16 -0.28 23.78
CA ILE A 146 5.32 0.53 23.42
C ILE A 146 4.83 1.56 22.38
N PRO A 147 4.98 2.88 22.60
CA PRO A 147 4.39 3.89 21.71
C PRO A 147 4.80 3.75 20.23
N SER A 148 6.02 3.28 19.97
CA SER A 148 6.53 3.05 18.62
C SER A 148 6.10 1.72 17.99
N LEU A 149 5.45 0.82 18.73
CA LEU A 149 5.09 -0.52 18.25
C LEU A 149 4.22 -0.50 16.98
N PRO A 150 3.17 0.35 16.87
CA PRO A 150 2.37 0.40 15.66
C PRO A 150 3.21 0.72 14.41
N MET A 151 4.06 1.74 14.47
CA MET A 151 4.95 2.09 13.36
C MET A 151 6.01 1.02 13.08
N MET A 152 6.54 0.36 14.12
CA MET A 152 7.46 -0.78 13.94
C MET A 152 6.80 -1.93 13.19
N VAL A 153 5.52 -2.24 13.46
CA VAL A 153 4.74 -3.24 12.72
C VAL A 153 4.57 -2.83 11.25
N VAL A 154 4.25 -1.56 11.00
CA VAL A 154 4.16 -1.01 9.64
C VAL A 154 5.49 -1.18 8.91
N TYR A 155 6.62 -0.76 9.50
CA TYR A 155 7.94 -0.90 8.89
C TYR A 155 8.32 -2.38 8.64
N ALA A 156 8.06 -3.27 9.60
CA ALA A 156 8.29 -4.70 9.44
C ALA A 156 7.48 -5.27 8.27
N SER A 157 6.21 -4.87 8.12
CA SER A 157 5.35 -5.35 7.05
C SER A 157 5.80 -4.87 5.66
N TRP A 158 6.28 -3.62 5.54
CA TRP A 158 6.86 -3.11 4.30
C TRP A 158 8.22 -3.77 4.01
N GLY A 159 9.07 -3.94 5.03
CA GLY A 159 10.31 -4.72 4.91
C GLY A 159 10.06 -6.16 4.43
N TRP A 160 9.00 -6.79 4.93
CA TRP A 160 8.53 -8.10 4.47
C TRP A 160 8.21 -8.10 2.96
N SER A 161 7.47 -7.10 2.49
CA SER A 161 7.13 -6.94 1.07
C SER A 161 8.37 -6.82 0.17
N PHE A 162 9.37 -6.04 0.59
CA PHE A 162 10.63 -5.88 -0.15
C PHE A 162 11.54 -7.11 -0.04
N GLY A 163 11.52 -7.82 1.09
CA GLY A 163 12.24 -9.06 1.32
C GLY A 163 11.86 -10.18 0.35
N THR A 164 10.66 -10.16 -0.22
CA THR A 164 10.25 -11.12 -1.26
C THR A 164 11.13 -11.05 -2.52
N LYS A 165 11.75 -9.90 -2.82
CA LYS A 165 12.74 -9.80 -3.92
C LYS A 165 14.02 -10.57 -3.63
N LEU A 166 14.50 -10.57 -2.38
CA LEU A 166 15.72 -11.29 -1.99
C LEU A 166 15.56 -12.82 -2.12
N LYS A 167 14.35 -13.31 -1.88
CA LYS A 167 14.01 -14.73 -1.98
C LYS A 167 14.11 -15.26 -3.41
N GLN A 168 13.71 -14.49 -4.41
CA GLN A 168 13.84 -14.85 -5.82
C GLN A 168 15.30 -15.07 -6.24
N ILE A 169 16.25 -14.47 -5.50
CA ILE A 169 17.69 -14.63 -5.73
C ILE A 169 18.24 -15.88 -5.02
N ALA A 170 17.68 -16.22 -3.86
CA ALA A 170 18.23 -17.26 -2.97
C ALA A 170 17.78 -18.70 -3.28
N ASN A 171 16.84 -18.94 -4.21
CA ASN A 171 16.31 -20.27 -4.61
C ASN A 171 15.93 -21.16 -3.40
N SER A 172 15.52 -20.59 -2.27
CA SER A 172 15.17 -21.35 -1.06
C SER A 172 13.73 -21.87 -1.11
N ASP A 173 13.45 -22.96 -0.41
CA ASP A 173 12.13 -23.58 -0.26
C ASP A 173 11.22 -22.63 0.53
N GLU A 174 10.48 -21.81 -0.21
CA GLU A 174 10.09 -20.46 0.12
C GLU A 174 8.94 -20.38 1.12
N GLN A 175 8.02 -21.36 1.07
CA GLN A 175 6.76 -21.30 1.81
C GLN A 175 6.94 -21.62 3.31
N VAL A 176 7.82 -22.55 3.62
CA VAL A 176 8.08 -22.99 5.02
C VAL A 176 8.78 -21.88 5.79
N LEU A 177 9.86 -21.33 5.22
CA LEU A 177 10.63 -20.25 5.86
C LEU A 177 9.77 -18.98 6.06
N GLN A 178 8.89 -18.68 5.11
CA GLN A 178 7.96 -17.54 5.24
C GLN A 178 6.99 -17.71 6.39
N ASN A 179 6.39 -18.89 6.51
CA ASN A 179 5.43 -19.17 7.57
C ASN A 179 6.09 -19.11 8.94
N GLU A 180 7.29 -19.71 9.08
CA GLU A 180 8.05 -19.68 10.34
C GLU A 180 8.47 -18.26 10.73
N MET A 181 8.99 -17.46 9.80
CA MET A 181 9.35 -16.07 10.06
C MET A 181 8.12 -15.24 10.44
N LEU A 182 7.00 -15.44 9.77
CA LEU A 182 5.76 -14.73 10.06
C LEU A 182 5.21 -15.10 11.43
N GLU A 183 5.22 -16.38 11.81
CA GLU A 183 4.86 -16.85 13.15
C GLU A 183 5.72 -16.20 14.22
N LEU A 184 7.05 -16.18 14.05
CA LEU A 184 7.98 -15.54 14.97
C LEU A 184 7.74 -14.03 15.12
N LEU A 185 7.49 -13.32 14.01
CA LEU A 185 7.17 -11.90 14.05
C LEU A 185 5.88 -11.65 14.84
N ILE A 186 4.84 -12.43 14.57
CA ILE A 186 3.53 -12.23 15.22
C ILE A 186 3.60 -12.60 16.71
N GLN A 187 4.31 -13.66 17.10
CA GLN A 187 4.55 -13.99 18.50
C GLN A 187 5.25 -12.87 19.28
N ASN A 188 6.15 -12.13 18.63
CA ASN A 188 6.82 -10.99 19.25
C ASN A 188 5.94 -9.72 19.30
N ILE A 189 4.98 -9.57 18.39
CA ILE A 189 4.01 -8.45 18.39
C ILE A 189 2.88 -8.72 19.40
N LEU A 190 2.44 -9.97 19.49
CA LEU A 190 1.31 -10.42 20.30
C LEU A 190 1.80 -11.49 21.27
N PRO A 191 2.45 -11.12 22.38
CA PRO A 191 2.79 -12.08 23.42
C PRO A 191 1.51 -12.75 23.98
N ASP A 192 1.62 -14.01 24.40
CA ASP A 192 0.53 -14.87 24.89
C ASP A 192 -0.34 -14.24 25.98
#